data_d6c87367a6d058708456c27daa7eac87
#
_entry.id   d6c87367a6d058708456c27daa7eac87
#
_cell.length_a   1.000
_cell.length_b   1.000
_cell.length_c   1.000
_cell.angle_alpha   90.00
_cell.angle_beta   90.00
_cell.angle_gamma   90.00
#
_symmetry.space_group_name_H-M   'P 1'
#
loop_
_entity.id
_entity.type
_entity.pdbx_description
1 polymer ?
#
loop_
_entity_poly.entity_id
_entity_poly.type
_entity_poly.pdbx_seq_one_letter_code
_entity_poly.pdbx_strand_id
1 'polypeptide(L)'
;MVGRGRFLAVFYHESSPLANKTQQLGYTLWDAADFRVISRGSVSCLSKGSSLSWVGFNNDLSLMVMDTDGMLSMLVTTGQDSNYETLLWEWAPVLDTVGLRKSTDDCHWPVTVHDGKLVCIPLKGGNTYPDATRRPVTTTLGLRMPLAKSVLSRK
;
A
#
# COMPACT_ATOMS: atom_id res chain seq x y z
N MET A 1 -5.76 10.00 -2.61
CA MET A 1 -6.49 9.98 -1.32
C MET A 1 -7.30 8.71 -1.23
N VAL A 2 -7.30 8.06 -0.08
CA VAL A 2 -8.07 6.84 0.20
C VAL A 2 -8.64 6.91 1.61
N GLY A 3 -9.84 6.35 1.80
CA GLY A 3 -10.51 6.31 3.11
C GLY A 3 -11.13 4.95 3.40
N ARG A 4 -11.18 4.59 4.67
CA ARG A 4 -11.93 3.43 5.18
C ARG A 4 -12.38 3.67 6.61
N GLY A 5 -13.69 3.50 6.86
CA GLY A 5 -14.27 3.83 8.16
C GLY A 5 -14.03 5.31 8.50
N ARG A 6 -13.44 5.56 9.66
CA ARG A 6 -13.08 6.91 10.10
C ARG A 6 -11.69 7.37 9.69
N PHE A 7 -10.90 6.54 9.02
CA PHE A 7 -9.52 6.84 8.65
C PHE A 7 -9.42 7.32 7.22
N LEU A 8 -8.58 8.33 7.01
CA LEU A 8 -8.31 8.96 5.73
C LEU A 8 -6.81 9.10 5.53
N ALA A 9 -6.30 8.62 4.41
CA ALA A 9 -4.91 8.83 4.03
C ALA A 9 -4.82 9.73 2.78
N VAL A 10 -3.95 10.71 2.86
CA VAL A 10 -3.65 11.65 1.77
C VAL A 10 -2.19 11.49 1.38
N PHE A 11 -1.94 11.31 0.09
CA PHE A 11 -0.60 11.23 -0.49
C PHE A 11 -0.34 12.47 -1.33
N TYR A 12 0.88 12.99 -1.26
CA TYR A 12 1.28 14.21 -1.96
C TYR A 12 2.75 14.16 -2.36
N HIS A 13 3.12 14.95 -3.37
CA HIS A 13 4.52 15.12 -3.75
C HIS A 13 5.24 15.98 -2.72
N GLU A 14 6.34 15.47 -2.16
CA GLU A 14 7.23 16.23 -1.28
C GLU A 14 8.21 17.08 -2.09
N SER A 15 8.69 16.54 -3.19
CA SER A 15 9.63 17.19 -4.10
C SER A 15 9.58 16.55 -5.49
N SER A 16 10.37 17.09 -6.40
CA SER A 16 10.61 16.46 -7.71
C SER A 16 11.22 15.07 -7.55
N PRO A 17 10.96 14.16 -8.49
CA PRO A 17 11.58 12.83 -8.47
C PRO A 17 13.12 12.93 -8.40
N LEU A 18 13.73 11.93 -7.78
CA LEU A 18 15.18 11.79 -7.75
C LEU A 18 15.78 11.61 -9.16
N ALA A 19 17.07 11.78 -9.29
CA ALA A 19 17.80 11.57 -10.56
C ALA A 19 17.57 10.17 -11.16
N ASN A 20 17.34 9.15 -10.33
CA ASN A 20 16.98 7.80 -10.72
C ASN A 20 15.49 7.60 -11.03
N LYS A 21 14.70 8.68 -11.11
CA LYS A 21 13.25 8.71 -11.35
C LYS A 21 12.39 8.14 -10.21
N THR A 22 12.95 7.84 -9.03
CA THR A 22 12.15 7.46 -7.86
C THR A 22 11.29 8.63 -7.42
N GLN A 23 10.00 8.40 -7.31
CA GLN A 23 9.04 9.40 -6.89
C GLN A 23 9.22 9.75 -5.42
N GLN A 24 9.15 11.04 -5.08
CA GLN A 24 9.27 11.53 -3.70
C GLN A 24 7.89 11.91 -3.18
N LEU A 25 7.33 11.06 -2.35
CA LEU A 25 5.98 11.22 -1.81
C LEU A 25 5.97 11.28 -0.30
N GLY A 26 5.13 12.14 0.21
CA GLY A 26 4.68 12.14 1.59
C GLY A 26 3.28 11.56 1.74
N TYR A 27 2.96 11.20 2.98
CA TYR A 27 1.60 10.80 3.36
C TYR A 27 1.20 11.47 4.67
N THR A 28 -0.09 11.63 4.86
CA THR A 28 -0.70 11.97 6.13
C THR A 28 -1.90 11.07 6.36
N LEU A 29 -1.91 10.39 7.49
CA LEU A 29 -3.00 9.54 7.95
C LEU A 29 -3.79 10.28 9.02
N TRP A 30 -5.08 10.44 8.80
CA TRP A 30 -6.02 11.17 9.66
C TRP A 30 -7.01 10.24 10.31
N ASP A 31 -7.37 10.56 11.55
CA ASP A 31 -8.64 10.15 12.14
C ASP A 31 -9.67 11.24 11.84
N ALA A 32 -10.58 10.98 10.93
CA ALA A 32 -11.57 11.95 10.48
C ALA A 32 -12.66 12.25 11.53
N ALA A 33 -12.82 11.40 12.55
CA ALA A 33 -13.77 11.64 13.62
C ALA A 33 -13.34 12.82 14.52
N ASP A 34 -12.04 12.92 14.78
CA ASP A 34 -11.45 13.91 15.68
C ASP A 34 -10.65 14.98 14.92
N PHE A 35 -10.55 14.87 13.60
CA PHE A 35 -9.68 15.68 12.75
C PHE A 35 -8.20 15.65 13.20
N ARG A 36 -7.76 14.52 13.73
CA ARG A 36 -6.42 14.34 14.28
C ARG A 36 -5.51 13.60 13.31
N VAL A 37 -4.28 14.10 13.19
CA VAL A 37 -3.21 13.38 12.47
C VAL A 37 -2.75 12.20 13.33
N ILE A 38 -2.82 10.99 12.76
CA ILE A 38 -2.34 9.75 13.39
C ILE A 38 -0.86 9.55 13.07
N SER A 39 -0.50 9.71 11.80
CA SER A 39 0.86 9.53 11.29
C SER A 39 1.11 10.44 10.10
N ARG A 40 2.34 10.91 9.98
CA ARG A 40 2.82 11.71 8.86
C ARG A 40 4.26 11.35 8.57
N GLY A 41 4.62 11.27 7.31
CA GLY A 41 5.98 10.99 6.93
C GLY A 41 6.14 10.80 5.42
N SER A 42 7.32 10.33 5.03
CA SER A 42 7.62 10.01 3.64
C SER A 42 7.21 8.57 3.30
N VAL A 43 6.80 8.34 2.06
CA VAL A 43 6.56 7.00 1.51
C VAL A 43 7.93 6.43 1.08
N SER A 44 8.70 5.96 2.07
CA SER A 44 10.09 5.52 1.89
C SER A 44 10.25 4.11 1.31
N CYS A 45 9.16 3.41 1.08
CA CYS A 45 9.16 2.01 0.61
C CYS A 45 9.16 1.85 -0.90
N LEU A 46 9.09 2.92 -1.68
CA LEU A 46 9.09 2.83 -3.13
C LEU A 46 10.41 2.27 -3.65
N SER A 47 10.32 1.30 -4.55
CA SER A 47 11.48 0.72 -5.21
C SER A 47 12.22 1.78 -6.03
N LYS A 48 13.53 1.58 -6.21
CA LYS A 48 14.36 2.51 -6.96
C LYS A 48 13.84 2.69 -8.40
N GLY A 49 13.59 3.93 -8.78
CA GLY A 49 13.07 4.27 -10.11
C GLY A 49 11.56 4.03 -10.28
N SER A 50 10.85 3.65 -9.22
CA SER A 50 9.41 3.38 -9.27
C SER A 50 8.56 4.58 -8.87
N SER A 51 7.28 4.46 -9.13
CA SER A 51 6.23 5.40 -8.74
C SER A 51 5.13 4.67 -7.98
N LEU A 52 4.32 5.41 -7.25
CA LEU A 52 3.14 4.87 -6.57
C LEU A 52 2.09 4.43 -7.62
N SER A 53 1.63 3.19 -7.53
CA SER A 53 0.62 2.64 -8.45
C SER A 53 -0.73 2.40 -7.78
N TRP A 54 -0.75 2.10 -6.49
CA TRP A 54 -1.98 1.82 -5.76
C TRP A 54 -1.85 2.14 -4.27
N VAL A 55 -2.96 2.54 -3.68
CA VAL A 55 -3.11 2.77 -2.23
C VAL A 55 -4.43 2.17 -1.74
N GLY A 56 -4.46 1.68 -0.52
CA GLY A 56 -5.66 1.13 0.09
C GLY A 56 -5.50 0.83 1.57
N PHE A 57 -6.62 0.48 2.20
CA PHE A 57 -6.65 -0.09 3.54
C PHE A 57 -7.07 -1.56 3.45
N ASN A 58 -6.44 -2.41 4.24
CA ASN A 58 -6.95 -3.77 4.43
C ASN A 58 -8.15 -3.79 5.40
N ASN A 59 -8.70 -4.99 5.67
CA ASN A 59 -9.81 -5.15 6.62
C ASN A 59 -9.43 -4.83 8.06
N ASP A 60 -8.14 -4.88 8.42
CA ASP A 60 -7.62 -4.51 9.75
C ASP A 60 -7.25 -3.02 9.84
N LEU A 61 -7.67 -2.21 8.88
CA LEU A 61 -7.41 -0.77 8.81
C LEU A 61 -5.92 -0.40 8.71
N SER A 62 -5.08 -1.30 8.20
CA SER A 62 -3.69 -1.00 7.88
C SER A 62 -3.59 -0.32 6.53
N LEU A 63 -2.87 0.80 6.47
CA LEU A 63 -2.61 1.52 5.23
C LEU A 63 -1.55 0.78 4.41
N MET A 64 -1.82 0.63 3.13
CA MET A 64 -0.96 -0.11 2.20
C MET A 64 -0.74 0.68 0.93
N VAL A 65 0.42 0.51 0.33
CA VAL A 65 0.81 1.09 -0.95
C VAL A 65 1.46 0.03 -1.82
N MET A 66 1.29 0.16 -3.13
CA MET A 66 1.97 -0.65 -4.12
C MET A 66 2.68 0.26 -5.11
N ASP A 67 3.88 -0.09 -5.49
CA ASP A 67 4.63 0.65 -6.50
C ASP A 67 4.52 0.02 -7.89
N THR A 68 5.05 0.72 -8.90
CA THR A 68 5.03 0.26 -10.29
C THR A 68 5.89 -0.97 -10.54
N ASP A 69 6.81 -1.30 -9.63
CA ASP A 69 7.59 -2.55 -9.68
C ASP A 69 6.85 -3.73 -9.04
N GLY A 70 5.64 -3.51 -8.52
CA GLY A 70 4.81 -4.56 -7.95
C GLY A 70 5.16 -4.93 -6.51
N MET A 71 5.88 -4.08 -5.79
CA MET A 71 6.14 -4.24 -4.36
C MET A 71 4.99 -3.66 -3.55
N LEU A 72 4.33 -4.49 -2.75
CA LEU A 72 3.30 -4.09 -1.80
C LEU A 72 3.92 -3.91 -0.43
N SER A 73 3.69 -2.75 0.18
CA SER A 73 4.18 -2.40 1.51
C SER A 73 3.04 -1.94 2.41
N MET A 74 3.19 -2.18 3.70
CA MET A 74 2.22 -1.84 4.74
C MET A 74 2.83 -0.86 5.74
N LEU A 75 2.07 0.14 6.14
CA LEU A 75 2.43 1.03 7.22
C LEU A 75 2.21 0.30 8.55
N VAL A 76 3.29 0.10 9.29
CA VAL A 76 3.29 -0.59 10.57
C VAL A 76 3.82 0.31 11.67
N THR A 77 3.45 0.01 12.90
CA THR A 77 3.97 0.71 14.07
C THR A 77 4.56 -0.26 15.06
N THR A 78 5.63 0.16 15.70
CA THR A 78 6.25 -0.54 16.82
C THR A 78 5.85 0.19 18.11
N GLY A 79 5.28 -0.53 19.06
CA GLY A 79 4.87 0.03 20.35
C GLY A 79 3.47 -0.43 20.75
N GLN A 80 3.18 -0.31 22.03
CA GLN A 80 1.88 -0.68 22.63
C GLN A 80 1.13 0.53 23.19
N ASP A 81 1.61 1.74 22.88
CA ASP A 81 1.07 2.96 23.42
C ASP A 81 -0.26 3.32 22.77
N SER A 82 -1.22 3.77 23.55
CA SER A 82 -2.49 4.30 23.05
C SER A 82 -2.37 5.71 22.48
N ASN A 83 -1.22 6.35 22.68
CA ASN A 83 -0.93 7.66 22.15
C ASN A 83 -0.18 7.56 20.83
N TYR A 84 -0.83 7.91 19.72
CA TYR A 84 -0.25 7.88 18.37
C TYR A 84 0.99 8.76 18.22
N GLU A 85 1.14 9.81 19.03
CA GLU A 85 2.26 10.75 18.94
C GLU A 85 3.60 10.13 19.36
N THR A 86 3.57 9.07 20.17
CA THR A 86 4.76 8.37 20.65
C THR A 86 5.12 7.13 19.87
N LEU A 87 4.29 6.75 18.89
CA LEU A 87 4.52 5.56 18.06
C LEU A 87 5.48 5.85 16.92
N LEU A 88 6.41 4.95 16.69
CA LEU A 88 7.22 4.94 15.48
C LEU A 88 6.47 4.21 14.37
N TRP A 89 6.37 4.85 13.21
CA TRP A 89 5.70 4.33 12.03
C TRP A 89 6.73 4.03 10.94
N GLU A 90 6.63 2.84 10.36
CA GLU A 90 7.53 2.38 9.33
C GLU A 90 6.76 1.69 8.20
N TRP A 91 7.29 1.77 6.99
CA TRP A 91 6.81 1.00 5.87
C TRP A 91 7.53 -0.35 5.81
N ALA A 92 6.77 -1.45 5.82
CA ALA A 92 7.30 -2.79 5.73
C ALA A 92 6.81 -3.48 4.45
N PRO A 93 7.72 -4.07 3.63
CA PRO A 93 7.32 -4.85 2.47
C PRO A 93 6.59 -6.12 2.94
N VAL A 94 5.46 -6.43 2.30
CA VAL A 94 4.61 -7.57 2.64
C VAL A 94 4.39 -8.53 1.47
N LEU A 95 4.63 -8.09 0.23
CA LEU A 95 4.51 -8.93 -0.96
C LEU A 95 5.33 -8.36 -2.12
N ASP A 96 6.14 -9.21 -2.72
CA ASP A 96 6.80 -8.97 -4.01
C ASP A 96 6.04 -9.74 -5.11
N THR A 97 5.23 -9.01 -5.90
CA THR A 97 4.45 -9.64 -6.97
C THR A 97 5.29 -9.99 -8.20
N VAL A 98 6.49 -9.41 -8.34
CA VAL A 98 7.39 -9.70 -9.47
C VAL A 98 7.86 -11.13 -9.44
N GLY A 99 8.27 -11.63 -8.27
CA GLY A 99 8.70 -13.02 -8.10
C GLY A 99 7.58 -14.05 -8.34
N LEU A 100 6.34 -13.62 -8.43
CA LEU A 100 5.17 -14.48 -8.66
C LEU A 100 4.67 -14.44 -10.11
N ARG A 101 5.33 -13.70 -10.98
CA ARG A 101 5.00 -13.64 -12.42
C ARG A 101 5.32 -14.97 -13.10
N LYS A 102 4.45 -15.39 -13.99
CA LYS A 102 4.71 -16.54 -14.89
C LYS A 102 5.52 -16.13 -16.11
N SER A 103 5.45 -14.88 -16.51
CA SER A 103 6.19 -14.28 -17.62
C SER A 103 6.65 -12.88 -17.23
N THR A 104 7.73 -12.39 -17.84
CA THR A 104 8.27 -11.04 -17.63
C THR A 104 7.27 -9.92 -17.98
N ASP A 105 6.36 -10.21 -18.92
CA ASP A 105 5.35 -9.28 -19.41
C ASP A 105 4.05 -9.29 -18.56
N ASP A 106 3.97 -10.18 -17.58
CA ASP A 106 2.80 -10.28 -16.71
C ASP A 106 2.91 -9.26 -15.57
N CYS A 107 1.77 -8.74 -15.14
CA CYS A 107 1.67 -7.94 -13.92
C CYS A 107 0.37 -8.24 -13.16
N HIS A 108 0.27 -7.72 -11.95
CA HIS A 108 -0.90 -7.90 -11.09
C HIS A 108 -1.54 -6.54 -10.82
N TRP A 109 -2.80 -6.39 -11.23
CA TRP A 109 -3.58 -5.18 -10.95
C TRP A 109 -4.24 -5.31 -9.58
N PRO A 110 -3.84 -4.51 -8.58
CA PRO A 110 -4.38 -4.62 -7.23
C PRO A 110 -5.83 -4.12 -7.19
N VAL A 111 -6.68 -4.87 -6.49
CA VAL A 111 -8.08 -4.53 -6.24
C VAL A 111 -8.27 -4.17 -4.77
N THR A 112 -7.91 -5.08 -3.88
CA THR A 112 -8.03 -4.88 -2.43
C THR A 112 -7.14 -5.87 -1.68
N VAL A 113 -6.94 -5.60 -0.40
CA VAL A 113 -6.30 -6.56 0.53
C VAL A 113 -7.32 -6.96 1.58
N HIS A 114 -7.53 -8.26 1.73
CA HIS A 114 -8.48 -8.82 2.68
C HIS A 114 -7.96 -10.13 3.25
N ASP A 115 -8.09 -10.31 4.55
CA ASP A 115 -7.66 -11.52 5.28
C ASP A 115 -6.22 -11.98 4.97
N GLY A 116 -5.29 -11.04 4.93
CA GLY A 116 -3.88 -11.35 4.66
C GLY A 116 -3.60 -11.76 3.22
N LYS A 117 -4.46 -11.42 2.28
CA LYS A 117 -4.30 -11.73 0.86
C LYS A 117 -4.54 -10.49 0.00
N LEU A 118 -3.69 -10.28 -1.00
CA LEU A 118 -3.95 -9.35 -2.08
C LEU A 118 -4.91 -9.98 -3.08
N VAL A 119 -6.07 -9.36 -3.27
CA VAL A 119 -6.99 -9.67 -4.37
C VAL A 119 -6.57 -8.81 -5.56
N CYS A 120 -6.24 -9.44 -6.68
CA CYS A 120 -5.74 -8.76 -7.86
C CYS A 120 -6.27 -9.39 -9.15
N ILE A 121 -6.14 -8.66 -10.25
CA ILE A 121 -6.44 -9.14 -11.58
C ILE A 121 -5.10 -9.40 -12.27
N PRO A 122 -4.80 -10.66 -12.66
CA PRO A 122 -3.60 -10.95 -13.42
C PRO A 122 -3.72 -10.38 -14.83
N LEU A 123 -2.74 -9.57 -15.23
CA LEU A 123 -2.63 -8.99 -16.57
C LEU A 123 -1.49 -9.66 -17.31
N LYS A 124 -1.72 -10.03 -18.57
CA LYS A 124 -0.76 -10.76 -19.43
C LYS A 124 -0.40 -9.95 -20.66
N GLY A 125 0.74 -10.30 -21.24
CA GLY A 125 1.14 -9.79 -22.55
C GLY A 125 1.40 -8.29 -22.59
N GLY A 126 1.95 -7.73 -21.53
CA GLY A 126 2.28 -6.30 -21.44
C GLY A 126 1.09 -5.38 -21.22
N ASN A 127 -0.12 -5.92 -20.96
CA ASN A 127 -1.27 -5.09 -20.57
C ASN A 127 -1.02 -4.44 -19.23
N THR A 128 -1.34 -3.15 -19.12
CA THR A 128 -1.13 -2.34 -17.90
C THR A 128 -2.40 -2.08 -17.12
N TYR A 129 -3.57 -2.41 -17.68
CA TYR A 129 -4.87 -2.27 -17.02
C TYR A 129 -5.86 -3.33 -17.52
N PRO A 130 -6.91 -3.67 -16.72
CA PRO A 130 -7.90 -4.66 -17.08
C PRO A 130 -8.74 -4.22 -18.28
N ASP A 131 -9.16 -5.21 -19.11
CA ASP A 131 -10.12 -4.99 -20.19
C ASP A 131 -11.51 -4.69 -19.62
N ALA A 132 -12.03 -3.50 -19.91
CA ALA A 132 -13.35 -3.05 -19.44
C ALA A 132 -14.52 -3.77 -20.11
N THR A 133 -14.29 -4.45 -21.24
CA THR A 133 -15.34 -5.17 -22.00
C THR A 133 -15.59 -6.58 -21.50
N ARG A 134 -14.71 -7.11 -20.65
CA ARG A 134 -14.80 -8.47 -20.09
C ARG A 134 -14.90 -8.44 -18.58
N ARG A 135 -15.66 -9.37 -18.03
CA ARG A 135 -15.65 -9.57 -16.57
C ARG A 135 -14.25 -10.04 -16.15
N PRO A 136 -13.53 -9.29 -15.31
CA PRO A 136 -12.20 -9.67 -14.89
C PRO A 136 -12.23 -10.90 -13.97
N VAL A 137 -11.26 -11.78 -14.14
CA VAL A 137 -11.03 -12.90 -13.22
C VAL A 137 -10.00 -12.45 -12.19
N THR A 138 -10.37 -12.51 -10.92
CA THR A 138 -9.48 -12.19 -9.83
C THR A 138 -8.71 -13.42 -9.35
N THR A 139 -7.51 -13.18 -8.82
CA THR A 139 -6.72 -14.16 -8.08
C THR A 139 -6.31 -13.57 -6.73
N THR A 140 -5.84 -14.42 -5.83
CA THR A 140 -5.39 -14.02 -4.50
C THR A 140 -3.94 -14.41 -4.29
N LEU A 141 -3.16 -13.48 -3.71
CA LEU A 141 -1.76 -13.70 -3.35
C LEU A 141 -1.60 -13.49 -1.85
N GLY A 142 -1.02 -14.48 -1.16
CA GLY A 142 -0.79 -14.43 0.29
C GLY A 142 0.28 -13.42 0.65
N LEU A 143 0.02 -12.62 1.69
CA LEU A 143 0.97 -11.64 2.21
C LEU A 143 1.87 -12.29 3.27
N ARG A 144 3.11 -11.82 3.35
CA ARG A 144 3.99 -12.02 4.50
C ARG A 144 3.78 -10.86 5.47
N MET A 145 2.86 -11.06 6.40
CA MET A 145 2.55 -10.03 7.39
C MET A 145 3.74 -9.82 8.33
N PRO A 146 4.15 -8.57 8.58
CA PRO A 146 5.19 -8.27 9.56
C PRO A 146 4.69 -8.63 10.96
N LEU A 147 5.63 -8.89 11.90
CA LEU A 147 5.32 -9.20 13.29
C LEU A 147 4.65 -8.03 14.03
N ALA A 148 4.90 -6.79 13.60
CA ALA A 148 4.23 -5.60 14.09
C ALA A 148 2.78 -5.55 13.56
N LYS A 149 1.81 -5.37 14.46
CA LYS A 149 0.39 -5.22 14.11
C LYS A 149 0.03 -3.74 13.96
N SER A 150 -0.94 -3.45 13.11
CA SER A 150 -1.53 -2.11 13.06
C SER A 150 -2.23 -1.78 14.39
N VAL A 151 -1.94 -0.60 14.94
CA VAL A 151 -2.60 -0.10 16.16
C VAL A 151 -4.07 0.26 15.89
N LEU A 152 -4.43 0.54 14.65
CA LEU A 152 -5.77 0.96 14.28
C LEU A 152 -6.81 -0.16 14.40
N SER A 153 -6.39 -1.42 14.38
CA SER A 153 -7.27 -2.59 14.49
C SER A 153 -7.63 -3.00 15.91
N ARG A 154 -7.11 -2.30 16.93
CA ARG A 154 -7.25 -2.70 18.35
C ARG A 154 -8.41 -2.02 19.09
N LYS A 155 -9.40 -1.48 18.38
CA LYS A 155 -10.60 -0.90 18.99
C LYS A 155 -11.81 -1.81 18.81
#